data_84360fefbf84e171fbd2e79c779790f2
#
_entry.id   84360fefbf84e171fbd2e79c779790f2
#
_cell.length_a   1.000
_cell.length_b   1.000
_cell.length_c   1.000
_cell.angle_alpha   90.00
_cell.angle_beta   90.00
_cell.angle_gamma   90.00
#
_symmetry.space_group_name_H-M   'P 1'
#
loop_
_entity.id
_entity.type
_entity.pdbx_description
1 polymer ?
#
loop_
_entity_poly.entity_id
_entity_poly.type
_entity_poly.pdbx_seq_one_letter_code
_entity_poly.pdbx_strand_id
1 'polypeptide(L)'
;MIKLQKTKTLVTKDNNNSANCIAPNLIYGCFGGCVSTYCYMSRYNEDRVYVNTNVDDIFNSVVEWEKEYTKVPDQQDPRWTMVDIACNTDLVLMQKHLPEHLMDYLKRYDDHPTLNSTMATKYPGLLKIQVNHFNKKPRVRVSLMPQVYSDVLEPKMQKIDSRIKDINRLKQLGWEVHCNYSPVVFYPGWEKHYDDLFAQVK
;
A
#
# COMPACT_ATOMS: atom_id res chain seq x y z
N MET A 1 -5.29 -17.45 -11.09
CA MET A 1 -4.02 -17.92 -11.70
C MET A 1 -2.96 -16.84 -11.59
N ILE A 2 -1.71 -17.21 -11.22
CA ILE A 2 -0.57 -16.26 -11.16
C ILE A 2 0.24 -16.40 -12.44
N LYS A 3 0.63 -15.27 -13.02
CA LYS A 3 1.43 -15.20 -14.24
C LYS A 3 2.70 -14.40 -13.98
N LEU A 4 3.84 -15.02 -14.20
CA LEU A 4 5.13 -14.34 -14.17
C LEU A 4 5.39 -13.71 -15.52
N GLN A 5 5.88 -12.46 -15.54
CA GLN A 5 6.21 -11.73 -16.75
C GLN A 5 7.29 -10.69 -16.48
N LYS A 6 7.84 -10.10 -17.55
CA LYS A 6 8.59 -8.83 -17.44
C LYS A 6 7.67 -7.71 -17.90
N THR A 7 7.51 -6.66 -17.10
CA THR A 7 6.79 -5.48 -17.55
C THR A 7 7.63 -4.69 -18.55
N LYS A 8 6.97 -4.22 -19.60
CA LYS A 8 7.54 -3.26 -20.55
C LYS A 8 7.15 -1.81 -20.18
N THR A 9 6.16 -1.65 -19.30
CA THR A 9 5.67 -0.35 -18.87
C THR A 9 6.41 0.05 -17.60
N LEU A 10 7.52 0.76 -17.78
CA LEU A 10 8.38 1.26 -16.71
C LEU A 10 8.16 2.76 -16.47
N VAL A 11 6.89 3.17 -16.40
CA VAL A 11 6.51 4.57 -16.19
C VAL A 11 6.18 4.79 -14.71
N THR A 12 7.03 5.53 -14.01
CA THR A 12 6.72 6.12 -12.72
C THR A 12 5.80 7.32 -12.93
N LYS A 13 4.73 7.42 -12.15
CA LYS A 13 3.69 8.44 -12.31
C LYS A 13 3.66 9.37 -11.12
N ASP A 14 3.50 10.66 -11.36
CA ASP A 14 3.25 11.63 -10.29
C ASP A 14 2.00 11.26 -9.50
N ASN A 15 2.06 11.47 -8.20
CA ASN A 15 0.93 11.24 -7.29
C ASN A 15 0.99 12.25 -6.14
N ASN A 16 0.04 13.13 -6.10
CA ASN A 16 -0.01 14.21 -5.12
C ASN A 16 -1.00 13.92 -3.96
N ASN A 17 -1.37 12.65 -3.75
CA ASN A 17 -2.30 12.24 -2.69
C ASN A 17 -1.58 11.54 -1.53
N SER A 18 -1.25 10.25 -1.69
CA SER A 18 -0.70 9.40 -0.62
C SER A 18 0.81 9.17 -0.73
N ALA A 19 1.42 9.64 -1.82
CA ALA A 19 2.84 9.56 -2.13
C ALA A 19 3.22 10.67 -3.12
N ASN A 20 4.50 10.88 -3.36
CA ASN A 20 4.96 11.79 -4.41
C ASN A 20 4.82 11.14 -5.79
N CYS A 21 5.05 9.85 -5.86
CA CYS A 21 4.85 9.08 -7.08
C CYS A 21 4.33 7.66 -6.84
N ILE A 22 3.89 7.05 -7.92
CA ILE A 22 3.52 5.63 -7.99
C ILE A 22 4.57 4.92 -8.84
N ALA A 23 5.24 3.93 -8.25
CA ALA A 23 6.15 3.06 -8.96
C ALA A 23 5.42 2.19 -9.99
N PRO A 24 6.08 1.73 -11.06
CA PRO A 24 5.53 0.70 -11.92
C PRO A 24 5.16 -0.54 -11.10
N ASN A 25 4.08 -1.20 -11.48
CA ASN A 25 3.53 -2.28 -10.68
C ASN A 25 4.49 -3.47 -10.58
N LEU A 26 4.89 -3.82 -9.37
CA LEU A 26 5.58 -5.09 -9.10
C LEU A 26 4.60 -6.27 -9.21
N ILE A 27 3.38 -6.07 -8.70
CA ILE A 27 2.26 -7.00 -8.87
C ILE A 27 1.05 -6.21 -9.37
N TYR A 28 0.35 -6.76 -10.33
CA TYR A 28 -0.90 -6.25 -10.86
C TYR A 28 -2.02 -7.26 -10.59
N GLY A 29 -3.10 -6.81 -9.94
CA GLY A 29 -4.20 -7.65 -9.50
C GLY A 29 -4.05 -8.09 -8.03
N CYS A 30 -5.16 -8.54 -7.46
CA CYS A 30 -5.25 -8.86 -6.05
C CYS A 30 -6.31 -9.94 -5.79
N PHE A 31 -6.01 -10.91 -4.92
CA PHE A 31 -6.96 -11.95 -4.50
C PHE A 31 -7.81 -11.53 -3.28
N GLY A 32 -7.83 -10.25 -2.95
CA GLY A 32 -8.51 -9.73 -1.76
C GLY A 32 -10.02 -9.97 -1.71
N GLY A 33 -10.68 -10.06 -2.87
CA GLY A 33 -12.10 -10.34 -2.95
C GLY A 33 -13.00 -9.19 -2.50
N CYS A 34 -12.54 -7.93 -2.62
CA CYS A 34 -13.40 -6.75 -2.54
C CYS A 34 -14.42 -6.76 -3.69
N VAL A 35 -15.59 -6.17 -3.47
CA VAL A 35 -16.59 -6.10 -4.54
C VAL A 35 -16.12 -5.22 -5.69
N SER A 36 -16.46 -5.63 -6.92
CA SER A 36 -15.96 -5.00 -8.14
C SER A 36 -16.38 -3.54 -8.33
N THR A 37 -17.53 -3.15 -7.79
CA THR A 37 -18.03 -1.77 -7.82
C THR A 37 -17.25 -0.84 -6.89
N TYR A 38 -16.63 -1.40 -5.87
CA TYR A 38 -15.84 -0.70 -4.86
C TYR A 38 -14.35 -0.66 -5.22
N CYS A 39 -13.77 -1.79 -5.56
CA CYS A 39 -12.35 -1.90 -5.84
C CYS A 39 -12.08 -1.95 -7.34
N TYR A 40 -11.36 -0.94 -7.84
CA TYR A 40 -10.99 -0.88 -9.25
C TYR A 40 -10.33 -2.16 -9.77
N MET A 41 -9.44 -2.76 -8.96
CA MET A 41 -8.73 -3.97 -9.35
C MET A 41 -9.63 -5.20 -9.45
N SER A 42 -10.73 -5.23 -8.71
CA SER A 42 -11.71 -6.33 -8.80
C SER A 42 -12.46 -6.33 -10.13
N ARG A 43 -12.54 -5.20 -10.83
CA ARG A 43 -13.18 -5.11 -12.16
C ARG A 43 -12.40 -5.83 -13.24
N TYR A 44 -11.07 -5.85 -13.08
CA TYR A 44 -10.16 -6.51 -14.04
C TYR A 44 -9.78 -7.90 -13.56
N ASN A 45 -10.34 -8.33 -12.44
CA ASN A 45 -9.95 -9.59 -11.82
C ASN A 45 -10.66 -10.77 -12.49
N GLU A 46 -10.23 -11.05 -13.66
CA GLU A 46 -10.46 -12.30 -14.34
C GLU A 46 -9.57 -13.38 -13.73
N ASP A 47 -9.65 -13.68 -12.44
CA ASP A 47 -8.88 -14.73 -11.76
C ASP A 47 -7.35 -14.71 -12.03
N ARG A 48 -6.80 -13.60 -12.49
CA ARG A 48 -5.40 -13.48 -12.88
C ARG A 48 -4.67 -12.40 -12.08
N VAL A 49 -3.51 -12.77 -11.61
CA VAL A 49 -2.54 -11.85 -11.01
C VAL A 49 -1.26 -11.94 -11.81
N TYR A 50 -0.72 -10.80 -12.18
CA TYR A 50 0.54 -10.69 -12.91
C TYR A 50 1.63 -10.25 -11.95
N VAL A 51 2.74 -10.98 -11.93
CA VAL A 51 3.93 -10.68 -11.14
C VAL A 51 5.05 -10.32 -12.08
N ASN A 52 5.56 -9.09 -11.97
CA ASN A 52 6.65 -8.60 -12.80
C ASN A 52 7.98 -8.96 -12.16
N THR A 53 8.84 -9.66 -12.90
CA THR A 53 10.09 -10.23 -12.39
C THR A 53 11.30 -9.32 -12.59
N ASN A 54 11.18 -8.26 -13.38
CA ASN A 54 12.25 -7.28 -13.62
C ASN A 54 12.24 -6.16 -12.57
N VAL A 55 12.50 -6.54 -11.32
CA VAL A 55 12.43 -5.65 -10.15
C VAL A 55 13.45 -4.51 -10.23
N ASP A 56 14.66 -4.79 -10.72
CA ASP A 56 15.69 -3.77 -10.91
C ASP A 56 15.24 -2.68 -11.88
N ASP A 57 14.65 -3.05 -13.01
CA ASP A 57 14.14 -2.09 -13.98
C ASP A 57 13.02 -1.23 -13.37
N ILE A 58 12.15 -1.85 -12.57
CA ILE A 58 11.06 -1.15 -11.86
C ILE A 58 11.64 -0.12 -10.89
N PHE A 59 12.61 -0.53 -10.06
CA PHE A 59 13.23 0.39 -9.10
C PHE A 59 14.01 1.51 -9.82
N ASN A 60 14.79 1.17 -10.83
CA ASN A 60 15.56 2.14 -11.60
C ASN A 60 14.69 3.19 -12.29
N SER A 61 13.48 2.82 -12.74
CA SER A 61 12.54 3.78 -13.31
C SER A 61 12.05 4.83 -12.30
N VAL A 62 12.00 4.49 -11.01
CA VAL A 62 11.70 5.45 -9.93
C VAL A 62 12.89 6.38 -9.70
N VAL A 63 14.11 5.82 -9.71
CA VAL A 63 15.34 6.62 -9.55
C VAL A 63 15.51 7.61 -10.71
N GLU A 64 15.23 7.18 -11.95
CA GLU A 64 15.28 8.09 -13.10
C GLU A 64 14.21 9.18 -13.01
N TRP A 65 12.97 8.82 -12.63
CA TRP A 65 11.90 9.80 -12.42
C TRP A 65 12.29 10.85 -11.35
N GLU A 66 12.93 10.43 -10.26
CA GLU A 66 13.31 11.34 -9.17
C GLU A 66 14.31 12.41 -9.61
N LYS A 67 15.19 12.12 -10.57
CA LYS A 67 16.17 13.10 -11.08
C LYS A 67 15.51 14.35 -11.68
N GLU A 68 14.33 14.19 -12.26
CA GLU A 68 13.57 15.26 -12.90
C GLU A 68 12.50 15.84 -11.96
N TYR A 69 12.24 15.18 -10.83
CA TYR A 69 11.18 15.57 -9.92
C TYR A 69 11.58 16.75 -9.06
N THR A 70 10.81 17.84 -9.14
CA THR A 70 10.94 18.96 -8.20
C THR A 70 10.02 18.73 -7.02
N LYS A 71 10.59 18.40 -5.87
CA LYS A 71 9.84 18.18 -4.65
C LYS A 71 9.14 19.46 -4.21
N VAL A 72 7.82 19.40 -4.09
CA VAL A 72 7.04 20.48 -3.48
C VAL A 72 7.20 20.37 -1.95
N PRO A 73 7.67 21.42 -1.27
CA PRO A 73 7.80 21.41 0.18
C PRO A 73 6.48 21.02 0.84
N ASP A 74 6.55 20.22 1.90
CA ASP A 74 5.44 19.83 2.79
C ASP A 74 4.32 19.00 2.15
N GLN A 75 4.48 18.50 0.92
CA GLN A 75 3.41 17.86 0.22
C GLN A 75 3.04 16.48 0.79
N GLN A 76 3.99 15.59 1.07
CA GLN A 76 3.76 14.24 1.58
C GLN A 76 4.60 13.90 2.80
N ASP A 77 5.89 14.16 2.70
CA ASP A 77 6.84 14.02 3.77
C ASP A 77 7.99 15.00 3.54
N PRO A 78 8.32 15.90 4.50
CA PRO A 78 9.40 16.86 4.32
C PRO A 78 10.77 16.20 4.22
N ARG A 79 10.91 14.98 4.76
CA ARG A 79 12.19 14.26 4.83
C ARG A 79 12.51 13.49 3.56
N TRP A 80 11.51 12.83 2.97
CA TRP A 80 11.69 11.80 1.93
C TRP A 80 10.78 12.03 0.72
N THR A 81 11.22 11.60 -0.44
CA THR A 81 10.36 11.38 -1.60
C THR A 81 9.63 10.05 -1.41
N MET A 82 8.36 10.12 -1.10
CA MET A 82 7.53 8.94 -0.83
C MET A 82 7.08 8.28 -2.12
N VAL A 83 7.30 6.99 -2.24
CA VAL A 83 6.97 6.17 -3.42
C VAL A 83 5.89 5.15 -3.06
N ASP A 84 4.73 5.22 -3.71
CA ASP A 84 3.71 4.17 -3.59
C ASP A 84 4.13 2.95 -4.42
N ILE A 85 4.50 1.88 -3.72
CA ILE A 85 5.02 0.65 -4.34
C ILE A 85 3.95 -0.39 -4.60
N ALA A 86 2.68 -0.09 -4.29
CA ALA A 86 1.60 -1.07 -4.30
C ALA A 86 0.24 -0.50 -4.73
N CYS A 87 0.19 0.44 -5.66
CA CYS A 87 -1.05 1.13 -6.05
C CYS A 87 -2.14 0.16 -6.58
N ASN A 88 -1.77 -0.89 -7.29
CA ASN A 88 -2.69 -1.80 -7.97
C ASN A 88 -2.79 -3.20 -7.33
N THR A 89 -2.40 -3.32 -6.08
CA THR A 89 -2.47 -4.59 -5.32
C THR A 89 -2.45 -4.31 -3.82
N ASP A 90 -2.83 -5.30 -3.00
CA ASP A 90 -2.44 -5.34 -1.59
C ASP A 90 -1.15 -6.16 -1.48
N LEU A 91 -0.01 -5.46 -1.42
CA LEU A 91 1.30 -6.11 -1.45
C LEU A 91 1.53 -7.01 -0.22
N VAL A 92 0.95 -6.67 0.93
CA VAL A 92 1.03 -7.48 2.14
C VAL A 92 0.29 -8.81 1.96
N LEU A 93 -0.89 -8.78 1.36
CA LEU A 93 -1.62 -10.01 1.01
C LEU A 93 -0.84 -10.85 -0.02
N MET A 94 -0.22 -10.17 -0.97
CA MET A 94 0.44 -10.78 -2.11
C MET A 94 1.93 -11.09 -1.88
N GLN A 95 2.50 -10.76 -0.71
CA GLN A 95 3.95 -10.83 -0.44
C GLN A 95 4.59 -12.19 -0.75
N LYS A 96 3.86 -13.29 -0.56
CA LYS A 96 4.36 -14.65 -0.89
C LYS A 96 4.59 -14.91 -2.39
N HIS A 97 4.11 -14.03 -3.25
CA HIS A 97 4.21 -14.12 -4.70
C HIS A 97 5.20 -13.13 -5.28
N LEU A 98 5.85 -12.31 -4.43
CA LEU A 98 6.88 -11.39 -4.88
C LEU A 98 8.05 -12.14 -5.50
N PRO A 99 8.66 -11.61 -6.58
CA PRO A 99 9.83 -12.21 -7.22
C PRO A 99 11.06 -12.17 -6.32
N GLU A 100 11.11 -11.25 -5.37
CA GLU A 100 12.07 -11.22 -4.28
C GLU A 100 11.33 -11.03 -2.95
N HIS A 101 12.01 -11.29 -1.85
CA HIS A 101 11.42 -11.12 -0.53
C HIS A 101 11.05 -9.65 -0.28
N LEU A 102 9.88 -9.40 0.32
CA LEU A 102 9.42 -8.01 0.57
C LEU A 102 10.45 -7.19 1.35
N MET A 103 11.18 -7.80 2.28
CA MET A 103 12.28 -7.17 3.01
C MET A 103 13.35 -6.61 2.07
N ASP A 104 13.80 -7.41 1.10
CA ASP A 104 14.88 -7.05 0.17
C ASP A 104 14.41 -5.90 -0.74
N TYR A 105 13.17 -5.94 -1.18
CA TYR A 105 12.60 -4.85 -1.97
C TYR A 105 12.49 -3.55 -1.17
N LEU A 106 12.03 -3.60 0.08
CA LEU A 106 11.98 -2.43 0.96
C LEU A 106 13.37 -1.87 1.28
N LYS A 107 14.39 -2.76 1.37
CA LYS A 107 15.76 -2.36 1.64
C LYS A 107 16.36 -1.48 0.54
N ARG A 108 15.97 -1.67 -0.73
CA ARG A 108 16.38 -0.78 -1.84
C ARG A 108 16.01 0.68 -1.56
N TYR A 109 14.81 0.91 -1.01
CA TYR A 109 14.35 2.25 -0.64
C TYR A 109 15.05 2.78 0.61
N ASP A 110 15.34 1.90 1.59
CA ASP A 110 16.11 2.28 2.78
C ASP A 110 17.55 2.70 2.42
N ASP A 111 18.17 2.01 1.49
CA ASP A 111 19.54 2.29 1.05
C ASP A 111 19.64 3.50 0.11
N HIS A 112 18.56 3.89 -0.55
CA HIS A 112 18.55 5.08 -1.41
C HIS A 112 18.56 6.38 -0.56
N PRO A 113 19.33 7.42 -0.93
CA PRO A 113 19.51 8.59 -0.06
C PRO A 113 18.23 9.39 0.21
N THR A 114 17.31 9.46 -0.74
CA THR A 114 16.15 10.38 -0.73
C THR A 114 14.79 9.69 -0.84
N LEU A 115 14.72 8.50 -1.46
CA LEU A 115 13.48 7.74 -1.61
C LEU A 115 13.09 7.02 -0.32
N ASN A 116 11.78 6.94 -0.04
CA ASN A 116 11.23 6.02 0.94
C ASN A 116 9.92 5.41 0.40
N SER A 117 9.60 4.20 0.84
CA SER A 117 8.47 3.44 0.34
C SER A 117 7.20 3.63 1.16
N THR A 118 6.05 3.59 0.48
CA THR A 118 4.74 3.48 1.13
C THR A 118 3.86 2.46 0.41
N MET A 119 3.00 1.79 1.16
CA MET A 119 2.01 0.86 0.62
C MET A 119 0.75 0.85 1.46
N ALA A 120 -0.40 0.58 0.84
CA ALA A 120 -1.66 0.41 1.56
C ALA A 120 -1.97 -1.07 1.76
N THR A 121 -2.63 -1.40 2.87
CA THR A 121 -3.06 -2.78 3.14
C THR A 121 -4.38 -2.85 3.90
N LYS A 122 -5.13 -3.89 3.62
CA LYS A 122 -6.31 -4.35 4.38
C LYS A 122 -6.01 -5.61 5.22
N TYR A 123 -4.73 -6.07 5.18
CA TYR A 123 -4.24 -7.24 5.91
C TYR A 123 -3.01 -6.92 6.77
N PRO A 124 -3.06 -5.90 7.64
CA PRO A 124 -1.90 -5.54 8.46
C PRO A 124 -1.41 -6.72 9.33
N GLY A 125 -2.30 -7.63 9.71
CA GLY A 125 -1.96 -8.83 10.49
C GLY A 125 -1.01 -9.80 9.79
N LEU A 126 -0.93 -9.78 8.46
CA LEU A 126 0.00 -10.61 7.69
C LEU A 126 1.43 -10.03 7.63
N LEU A 127 1.59 -8.75 7.90
CA LEU A 127 2.88 -8.09 7.85
C LEU A 127 3.67 -8.38 9.13
N LYS A 128 4.70 -9.24 9.03
CA LYS A 128 5.51 -9.71 10.16
C LYS A 128 6.96 -9.19 10.12
N ILE A 129 7.33 -8.48 9.06
CA ILE A 129 8.69 -8.00 8.83
C ILE A 129 9.03 -6.94 9.89
N GLN A 130 10.19 -7.10 10.51
CA GLN A 130 10.77 -6.11 11.42
C GLN A 130 11.66 -5.17 10.61
N VAL A 131 11.43 -3.87 10.76
CA VAL A 131 12.18 -2.82 10.07
C VAL A 131 12.81 -1.82 11.05
N ASN A 132 12.98 -2.25 12.31
CA ASN A 132 13.61 -1.42 13.34
C ASN A 132 15.06 -1.02 13.02
N HIS A 133 15.73 -1.84 12.22
CA HIS A 133 17.12 -1.65 11.78
C HIS A 133 17.25 -0.81 10.51
N PHE A 134 16.15 -0.39 9.92
CA PHE A 134 16.16 0.50 8.75
C PHE A 134 16.50 1.93 9.18
N ASN A 135 17.27 2.62 8.33
CA ASN A 135 17.59 4.04 8.51
C ASN A 135 16.35 4.93 8.32
N LYS A 136 15.46 4.51 7.41
CA LYS A 136 14.19 5.15 7.10
C LYS A 136 13.06 4.18 7.38
N LYS A 137 12.11 4.56 8.23
CA LYS A 137 10.94 3.73 8.48
C LYS A 137 10.05 3.69 7.24
N PRO A 138 9.85 2.52 6.60
CA PRO A 138 8.90 2.43 5.51
C PRO A 138 7.49 2.67 6.03
N ARG A 139 6.65 3.34 5.20
CA ARG A 139 5.30 3.71 5.60
C ARG A 139 4.29 2.65 5.17
N VAL A 140 3.47 2.20 6.12
CA VAL A 140 2.30 1.37 5.81
C VAL A 140 1.02 2.14 6.13
N ARG A 141 0.12 2.20 5.17
CA ARG A 141 -1.19 2.82 5.28
C ARG A 141 -2.23 1.72 5.52
N VAL A 142 -2.76 1.64 6.74
CA VAL A 142 -3.79 0.68 7.09
C VAL A 142 -5.15 1.23 6.64
N SER A 143 -5.79 0.54 5.69
CA SER A 143 -7.10 0.96 5.18
C SER A 143 -8.19 0.65 6.20
N LEU A 144 -8.95 1.68 6.57
CA LEU A 144 -10.03 1.63 7.55
C LEU A 144 -11.31 2.21 6.97
N MET A 145 -12.43 1.62 7.35
CA MET A 145 -13.78 2.11 7.15
C MET A 145 -14.67 1.56 8.28
N PRO A 146 -15.88 2.09 8.52
CA PRO A 146 -16.80 1.49 9.48
C PRO A 146 -17.07 0.01 9.17
N GLN A 147 -17.11 -0.85 10.20
CA GLN A 147 -17.23 -2.30 10.03
C GLN A 147 -18.45 -2.71 9.21
N VAL A 148 -19.58 -2.00 9.39
CA VAL A 148 -20.81 -2.25 8.64
C VAL A 148 -20.63 -2.12 7.12
N TYR A 149 -19.80 -1.21 6.66
CA TYR A 149 -19.46 -1.07 5.24
C TYR A 149 -18.43 -2.10 4.80
N SER A 150 -17.44 -2.36 5.65
CA SER A 150 -16.41 -3.37 5.37
C SER A 150 -17.02 -4.76 5.18
N ASP A 151 -18.05 -5.13 5.96
CA ASP A 151 -18.72 -6.42 5.84
C ASP A 151 -19.38 -6.63 4.46
N VAL A 152 -19.84 -5.54 3.84
CA VAL A 152 -20.49 -5.58 2.52
C VAL A 152 -19.48 -5.43 1.39
N LEU A 153 -18.56 -4.47 1.51
CA LEU A 153 -17.65 -4.09 0.42
C LEU A 153 -16.35 -4.88 0.41
N GLU A 154 -15.95 -5.39 1.58
CA GLU A 154 -14.68 -6.09 1.81
C GLU A 154 -14.89 -7.42 2.58
N PRO A 155 -15.81 -8.30 2.15
CA PRO A 155 -16.29 -9.43 2.96
C PRO A 155 -15.21 -10.44 3.34
N LYS A 156 -14.08 -10.48 2.62
CA LYS A 156 -12.97 -11.40 2.87
C LYS A 156 -11.78 -10.74 3.55
N MET A 157 -11.88 -9.44 3.87
CA MET A 157 -10.78 -8.72 4.49
C MET A 157 -10.71 -8.93 5.99
N GLN A 158 -9.58 -8.60 6.57
CA GLN A 158 -9.42 -8.56 8.02
C GLN A 158 -10.42 -7.58 8.63
N LYS A 159 -11.05 -7.96 9.74
CA LYS A 159 -12.02 -7.11 10.45
C LYS A 159 -11.37 -5.82 10.94
N ILE A 160 -12.14 -4.73 10.98
CA ILE A 160 -11.62 -3.39 11.30
C ILE A 160 -10.98 -3.34 12.69
N ASP A 161 -11.62 -3.89 13.72
CA ASP A 161 -11.04 -3.97 15.08
C ASP A 161 -9.67 -4.67 15.09
N SER A 162 -9.52 -5.72 14.28
CA SER A 162 -8.25 -6.43 14.16
C SER A 162 -7.20 -5.58 13.42
N ARG A 163 -7.62 -4.81 12.39
CA ARG A 163 -6.70 -3.87 11.70
C ARG A 163 -6.21 -2.79 12.66
N ILE A 164 -7.09 -2.24 13.51
CA ILE A 164 -6.74 -1.23 14.52
C ILE A 164 -5.76 -1.80 15.55
N LYS A 165 -5.99 -3.01 16.07
CA LYS A 165 -5.05 -3.68 16.97
C LYS A 165 -3.66 -3.87 16.35
N ASP A 166 -3.63 -4.20 15.06
CA ASP A 166 -2.38 -4.40 14.33
C ASP A 166 -1.59 -3.10 14.08
N ILE A 167 -2.21 -1.93 14.14
CA ILE A 167 -1.51 -0.63 14.02
C ILE A 167 -0.41 -0.52 15.09
N ASN A 168 -0.74 -0.81 16.36
CA ASN A 168 0.24 -0.74 17.45
C ASN A 168 1.34 -1.79 17.29
N ARG A 169 0.99 -3.01 16.87
CA ARG A 169 1.95 -4.06 16.56
C ARG A 169 2.92 -3.65 15.45
N LEU A 170 2.43 -3.05 14.38
CA LEU A 170 3.27 -2.58 13.28
C LEU A 170 4.24 -1.48 13.72
N LYS A 171 3.80 -0.56 14.58
CA LYS A 171 4.70 0.44 15.20
C LYS A 171 5.83 -0.23 15.99
N GLN A 172 5.54 -1.29 16.75
CA GLN A 172 6.55 -2.07 17.49
C GLN A 172 7.53 -2.79 16.56
N LEU A 173 7.11 -3.18 15.36
CA LEU A 173 7.97 -3.75 14.32
C LEU A 173 8.82 -2.71 13.57
N GLY A 174 8.68 -1.42 13.91
CA GLY A 174 9.46 -0.32 13.35
C GLY A 174 8.80 0.43 12.19
N TRP A 175 7.61 0.05 11.76
CA TRP A 175 6.89 0.70 10.67
C TRP A 175 6.41 2.11 11.04
N GLU A 176 6.44 3.03 10.06
CA GLU A 176 5.66 4.26 10.13
C GLU A 176 4.22 3.93 9.69
N VAL A 177 3.26 4.08 10.60
CA VAL A 177 1.89 3.62 10.36
C VAL A 177 0.94 4.81 10.22
N HIS A 178 0.22 4.86 9.11
CA HIS A 178 -0.84 5.82 8.84
C HIS A 178 -2.19 5.13 8.68
N CYS A 179 -3.25 5.76 9.15
CA CYS A 179 -4.63 5.35 8.87
C CYS A 179 -5.07 5.92 7.52
N ASN A 180 -5.64 5.07 6.66
CA ASN A 180 -6.14 5.45 5.35
C ASN A 180 -7.65 5.27 5.30
N TYR A 181 -8.40 6.36 5.45
CA TYR A 181 -9.86 6.38 5.39
C TYR A 181 -10.33 6.58 3.95
N SER A 182 -10.20 5.54 3.11
CA SER A 182 -10.50 5.61 1.69
C SER A 182 -11.08 4.29 1.16
N PRO A 183 -12.23 4.39 0.47
CA PRO A 183 -13.10 5.55 0.26
C PRO A 183 -13.93 5.88 1.50
N VAL A 184 -14.42 7.11 1.57
CA VAL A 184 -15.50 7.46 2.49
C VAL A 184 -16.84 7.09 1.83
N VAL A 185 -17.63 6.26 2.51
CA VAL A 185 -18.91 5.77 2.02
C VAL A 185 -20.03 6.63 2.60
N PHE A 186 -20.72 7.37 1.73
CA PHE A 186 -21.86 8.20 2.10
C PHE A 186 -23.14 7.39 2.06
N TYR A 187 -23.78 7.28 3.21
CA TYR A 187 -25.04 6.56 3.41
C TYR A 187 -25.81 7.21 4.56
N PRO A 188 -27.14 7.18 4.65
CA PRO A 188 -27.86 7.76 5.79
C PRO A 188 -27.28 7.31 7.13
N GLY A 189 -26.80 8.27 7.95
CA GLY A 189 -26.15 8.02 9.25
C GLY A 189 -24.66 7.69 9.18
N TRP A 190 -24.00 7.92 8.02
CA TRP A 190 -22.57 7.64 7.84
C TRP A 190 -21.68 8.40 8.83
N GLU A 191 -22.05 9.62 9.21
CA GLU A 191 -21.31 10.47 10.14
C GLU A 191 -21.08 9.74 11.46
N LYS A 192 -22.16 9.20 12.05
CA LYS A 192 -22.06 8.44 13.32
C LYS A 192 -21.14 7.23 13.20
N HIS A 193 -21.18 6.50 12.09
CA HIS A 193 -20.33 5.33 11.89
C HIS A 193 -18.85 5.70 11.79
N TYR A 194 -18.52 6.85 11.18
CA TYR A 194 -17.15 7.34 11.13
C TYR A 194 -16.69 7.94 12.46
N ASP A 195 -17.57 8.61 13.21
CA ASP A 195 -17.26 9.07 14.58
C ASP A 195 -16.92 7.91 15.49
N ASP A 196 -17.73 6.83 15.45
CA ASP A 196 -17.46 5.60 16.20
C ASP A 196 -16.12 4.96 15.79
N LEU A 197 -15.77 4.96 14.49
CA LEU A 197 -14.49 4.48 14.01
C LEU A 197 -13.32 5.36 14.49
N PHE A 198 -13.45 6.68 14.41
CA PHE A 198 -12.40 7.60 14.86
C PHE A 198 -12.17 7.49 16.36
N ALA A 199 -13.21 7.25 17.15
CA ALA A 199 -13.10 7.03 18.58
C ALA A 199 -12.28 5.75 18.93
N GLN A 200 -12.31 4.73 18.07
CA GLN A 200 -11.55 3.49 18.24
C GLN A 200 -10.05 3.63 17.87
N VAL A 201 -9.69 4.59 17.04
CA VAL A 201 -8.32 4.76 16.53
C VAL A 201 -7.48 5.66 17.44
N LYS A 202 -8.12 6.40 18.36
CA LYS A 202 -7.45 7.21 19.37
C LYS A 202 -6.68 6.32 20.36
#